data_0298cb5738925898dd3f430bf46b7c17
#
_entry.id   0298cb5738925898dd3f430bf46b7c17
#
_cell.length_a   1.000
_cell.length_b   1.000
_cell.length_c   1.000
_cell.angle_alpha   90.00
_cell.angle_beta   90.00
_cell.angle_gamma   90.00
#
_symmetry.space_group_name_H-M   'P 1'
#
loop_
_entity.id
_entity.type
_entity.pdbx_description
1 polymer ?
#
loop_
_entity_poly.entity_id
_entity_poly.type
_entity_poly.pdbx_seq_one_letter_code
_entity_poly.pdbx_strand_id
1 'polypeptide(L)'
;MTQKEFGKLIGVTQATLSTYEQGLKMPNTDTLYNIAEKCDISMDWLCGRTNLKNIENFDSYSDVFKTIVKLCKSVKFSIIEDSNNVYKNDVSQHYLEPGNTIVNDFLNRWRKVKEIYDDKTIDEETYDTVVNSLIERYKDIEIIYDDDKL
;
A
#
# COMPACT_ATOMS: atom_id res chain seq x y z
N MET A 1 -2.85 -13.62 -23.48
CA MET A 1 -2.46 -12.45 -24.30
C MET A 1 -1.20 -12.80 -25.07
N THR A 2 -1.15 -12.52 -26.37
CA THR A 2 0.03 -12.77 -27.23
C THR A 2 1.02 -11.60 -27.15
N GLN A 3 2.29 -11.81 -27.54
CA GLN A 3 3.28 -10.73 -27.66
C GLN A 3 2.78 -9.58 -28.54
N LYS A 4 2.04 -9.88 -29.60
CA LYS A 4 1.49 -8.86 -30.51
C LYS A 4 0.44 -8.00 -29.81
N GLU A 5 -0.45 -8.63 -29.04
CA GLU A 5 -1.49 -7.94 -28.27
C GLU A 5 -0.89 -7.10 -27.14
N PHE A 6 0.07 -7.67 -26.42
CA PHE A 6 0.74 -6.96 -25.32
C PHE A 6 1.59 -5.80 -25.84
N GLY A 7 2.35 -5.99 -26.93
CA GLY A 7 3.10 -4.91 -27.57
C GLY A 7 2.20 -3.73 -27.96
N LYS A 8 1.02 -4.03 -28.55
CA LYS A 8 0.03 -3.00 -28.89
C LYS A 8 -0.49 -2.27 -27.64
N LEU A 9 -0.72 -3.00 -26.54
CA LEU A 9 -1.21 -2.43 -25.27
C LEU A 9 -0.23 -1.40 -24.68
N ILE A 10 1.06 -1.71 -24.71
CA ILE A 10 2.13 -0.86 -24.13
C ILE A 10 2.81 0.08 -25.14
N GLY A 11 2.31 0.13 -26.37
CA GLY A 11 2.77 1.07 -27.40
C GLY A 11 4.08 0.68 -28.11
N VAL A 12 4.45 -0.61 -28.14
CA VAL A 12 5.64 -1.10 -28.86
C VAL A 12 5.30 -2.16 -29.92
N THR A 13 6.22 -2.40 -30.85
CA THR A 13 6.06 -3.49 -31.82
C THR A 13 6.31 -4.85 -31.19
N GLN A 14 5.74 -5.93 -31.78
CA GLN A 14 6.03 -7.29 -31.34
C GLN A 14 7.54 -7.60 -31.37
N ALA A 15 8.25 -7.14 -32.40
CA ALA A 15 9.69 -7.34 -32.51
C ALA A 15 10.46 -6.63 -31.37
N THR A 16 10.07 -5.41 -31.00
CA THR A 16 10.64 -4.68 -29.88
C THR A 16 10.38 -5.41 -28.56
N LEU A 17 9.15 -5.85 -28.34
CA LEU A 17 8.79 -6.63 -27.13
C LEU A 17 9.62 -7.91 -27.03
N SER A 18 9.76 -8.66 -28.13
CA SER A 18 10.59 -9.86 -28.19
C SER A 18 12.06 -9.58 -27.79
N THR A 19 12.63 -8.44 -28.22
CA THR A 19 14.00 -8.07 -27.81
C THR A 19 14.10 -7.75 -26.31
N TYR A 20 13.04 -7.19 -25.69
CA TYR A 20 12.98 -6.97 -24.25
C TYR A 20 12.92 -8.28 -23.47
N GLU A 21 12.05 -9.21 -23.87
CA GLU A 21 11.90 -10.52 -23.24
C GLU A 21 13.17 -11.38 -23.34
N GLN A 22 13.93 -11.23 -24.41
CA GLN A 22 15.22 -11.91 -24.59
C GLN A 22 16.38 -11.21 -23.88
N GLY A 23 16.14 -10.07 -23.24
CA GLY A 23 17.20 -9.28 -22.57
C GLY A 23 18.20 -8.60 -23.53
N LEU A 24 17.90 -8.57 -24.84
CA LEU A 24 18.77 -7.96 -25.86
C LEU A 24 18.68 -6.44 -25.84
N LYS A 25 17.61 -5.89 -25.29
CA LYS A 25 17.39 -4.45 -25.13
C LYS A 25 16.63 -4.16 -23.85
N MET A 26 16.97 -3.08 -23.17
CA MET A 26 16.20 -2.60 -22.03
C MET A 26 15.08 -1.67 -22.48
N PRO A 27 13.86 -1.76 -21.93
CA PRO A 27 12.82 -0.75 -22.12
C PRO A 27 13.28 0.60 -21.60
N ASN A 28 12.89 1.67 -22.30
CA ASN A 28 13.07 3.03 -21.77
C ASN A 28 12.02 3.33 -20.69
N THR A 29 12.19 4.45 -19.99
CA THR A 29 11.33 4.87 -18.87
C THR A 29 9.87 4.98 -19.30
N ASP A 30 9.58 5.54 -20.48
CA ASP A 30 8.21 5.68 -20.98
C ASP A 30 7.55 4.32 -21.23
N THR A 31 8.30 3.35 -21.75
CA THR A 31 7.81 1.98 -21.94
C THR A 31 7.55 1.30 -20.60
N LEU A 32 8.45 1.45 -19.62
CA LEU A 32 8.26 0.92 -18.26
C LEU A 32 7.03 1.54 -17.59
N TYR A 33 6.83 2.85 -17.72
CA TYR A 33 5.65 3.53 -17.22
C TYR A 33 4.37 2.98 -17.85
N ASN A 34 4.32 2.82 -19.18
CA ASN A 34 3.19 2.25 -19.88
C ASN A 34 2.89 0.81 -19.44
N ILE A 35 3.94 0.00 -19.20
CA ILE A 35 3.77 -1.36 -18.66
C ILE A 35 3.15 -1.29 -17.26
N ALA A 36 3.70 -0.46 -16.38
CA ALA A 36 3.21 -0.32 -15.01
C ALA A 36 1.74 0.10 -14.98
N GLU A 37 1.38 1.15 -15.74
CA GLU A 37 0.01 1.66 -15.83
C GLU A 37 -0.97 0.63 -16.42
N LYS A 38 -0.62 0.03 -17.58
CA LYS A 38 -1.52 -0.89 -18.28
C LYS A 38 -1.67 -2.26 -17.61
N CYS A 39 -0.71 -2.64 -16.79
CA CYS A 39 -0.74 -3.89 -16.03
C CYS A 39 -1.16 -3.72 -14.57
N ASP A 40 -1.44 -2.49 -14.15
CA ASP A 40 -1.77 -2.14 -12.76
C ASP A 40 -0.74 -2.68 -11.77
N ILE A 41 0.54 -2.36 -12.03
CA ILE A 41 1.68 -2.76 -11.22
C ILE A 41 2.58 -1.57 -10.88
N SER A 42 3.24 -1.62 -9.73
CA SER A 42 4.14 -0.53 -9.36
C SER A 42 5.42 -0.53 -10.20
N MET A 43 5.91 0.66 -10.55
CA MET A 43 7.20 0.84 -11.23
C MET A 43 8.37 0.25 -10.41
N ASP A 44 8.34 0.39 -9.10
CA ASP A 44 9.36 -0.15 -8.21
C ASP A 44 9.39 -1.69 -8.24
N TRP A 45 8.21 -2.33 -8.32
CA TRP A 45 8.13 -3.77 -8.50
C TRP A 45 8.67 -4.20 -9.87
N LEU A 46 8.28 -3.49 -10.92
CA LEU A 46 8.75 -3.78 -12.29
C LEU A 46 10.27 -3.65 -12.40
N CYS A 47 10.86 -2.70 -11.67
CA CYS A 47 12.31 -2.48 -11.60
C CYS A 47 13.02 -3.34 -10.53
N GLY A 48 12.33 -4.23 -9.84
CA GLY A 48 12.91 -5.12 -8.82
C GLY A 48 13.30 -4.44 -7.50
N ARG A 49 12.82 -3.22 -7.23
CA ARG A 49 13.13 -2.45 -6.02
C ARG A 49 12.24 -2.79 -4.84
N THR A 50 11.09 -3.40 -5.08
CA THR A 50 10.14 -3.89 -4.08
C THR A 50 9.57 -5.23 -4.49
N ASN A 51 9.13 -6.03 -3.52
CA ASN A 51 8.37 -7.25 -3.77
C ASN A 51 6.85 -7.02 -3.82
N LEU A 52 6.38 -5.79 -3.56
CA LEU A 52 4.98 -5.43 -3.63
C LEU A 52 4.63 -5.09 -5.08
N LYS A 53 3.86 -5.95 -5.74
CA LYS A 53 3.45 -5.80 -7.13
C LYS A 53 2.54 -4.60 -7.33
N ASN A 54 1.58 -4.42 -6.43
CA ASN A 54 0.70 -3.26 -6.37
C ASN A 54 0.67 -2.73 -4.93
N ILE A 55 0.68 -1.41 -4.76
CA ILE A 55 0.60 -0.78 -3.44
C ILE A 55 -0.84 -0.76 -2.93
N GLU A 56 -1.82 -0.75 -3.84
CA GLU A 56 -3.24 -0.68 -3.52
C GLU A 56 -3.85 -2.04 -3.17
N ASN A 57 -3.27 -3.14 -3.69
CA ASN A 57 -3.76 -4.50 -3.47
C ASN A 57 -2.67 -5.40 -2.87
N PHE A 58 -3.00 -6.09 -1.81
CA PHE A 58 -2.13 -7.12 -1.23
C PHE A 58 -2.48 -8.48 -1.84
N ASP A 59 -1.49 -9.13 -2.46
CA ASP A 59 -1.66 -10.47 -3.05
C ASP A 59 -1.60 -11.58 -1.99
N SER A 60 -1.03 -11.27 -0.81
CA SER A 60 -0.85 -12.26 0.26
C SER A 60 -0.79 -11.63 1.65
N TYR A 61 -1.05 -12.42 2.69
CA TYR A 61 -0.81 -12.03 4.08
C TYR A 61 0.66 -11.65 4.35
N SER A 62 1.61 -12.24 3.60
CA SER A 62 3.02 -11.84 3.67
C SER A 62 3.22 -10.36 3.35
N ASP A 63 2.49 -9.82 2.37
CA ASP A 63 2.59 -8.42 1.97
C ASP A 63 1.95 -7.50 3.00
N VAL A 64 0.82 -7.91 3.57
CA VAL A 64 0.20 -7.24 4.72
C VAL A 64 1.20 -7.16 5.88
N PHE A 65 1.82 -8.28 6.25
CA PHE A 65 2.76 -8.32 7.38
C PHE A 65 4.02 -7.49 7.13
N LYS A 66 4.58 -7.51 5.91
CA LYS A 66 5.71 -6.64 5.53
C LYS A 66 5.36 -5.16 5.68
N THR A 67 4.14 -4.79 5.29
CA THR A 67 3.66 -3.39 5.40
C THR A 67 3.50 -2.98 6.85
N ILE A 68 2.91 -3.84 7.70
CA ILE A 68 2.79 -3.60 9.15
C ILE A 68 4.18 -3.43 9.78
N VAL A 69 5.11 -4.34 9.50
CA VAL A 69 6.49 -4.26 10.03
C VAL A 69 7.19 -2.97 9.57
N LYS A 70 7.03 -2.58 8.30
CA LYS A 70 7.59 -1.33 7.77
C LYS A 70 6.97 -0.11 8.47
N LEU A 71 5.66 -0.11 8.69
CA LEU A 71 4.96 0.94 9.43
C LEU A 71 5.49 1.06 10.86
N CYS A 72 5.64 -0.07 11.56
CA CYS A 72 6.15 -0.10 12.94
C CYS A 72 7.62 0.35 13.06
N LYS A 73 8.41 0.27 11.98
CA LYS A 73 9.77 0.83 11.93
C LYS A 73 9.79 2.35 11.74
N SER A 74 8.81 2.89 11.01
CA SER A 74 8.71 4.32 10.70
C SER A 74 8.01 5.11 11.79
N VAL A 75 7.07 4.47 12.48
CA VAL A 75 6.28 5.09 13.55
C VAL A 75 6.23 4.12 14.72
N LYS A 76 6.38 4.63 15.95
CA LYS A 76 6.36 3.80 17.15
C LYS A 76 4.95 3.23 17.39
N PHE A 77 4.85 1.90 17.41
CA PHE A 77 3.68 1.16 17.82
C PHE A 77 4.03 0.18 18.94
N SER A 78 3.13 0.00 19.90
CA SER A 78 3.17 -1.08 20.87
C SER A 78 2.24 -2.20 20.42
N ILE A 79 2.66 -3.46 20.58
CA ILE A 79 1.80 -4.62 20.37
C ILE A 79 1.17 -4.94 21.72
N ILE A 80 -0.15 -4.83 21.81
CA ILE A 80 -0.92 -5.09 23.04
C ILE A 80 -1.70 -6.38 22.88
N GLU A 81 -1.59 -7.25 23.88
CA GLU A 81 -2.44 -8.43 24.03
C GLU A 81 -3.61 -8.12 24.96
N ASP A 82 -4.85 -8.26 24.49
CA ASP A 82 -6.04 -8.19 25.33
C ASP A 82 -6.41 -9.58 25.83
N SER A 83 -5.95 -9.89 27.02
CA SER A 83 -6.24 -11.17 27.69
C SER A 83 -7.69 -11.26 28.18
N ASN A 84 -8.44 -10.15 28.22
CA ASN A 84 -9.82 -10.12 28.71
C ASN A 84 -10.83 -10.39 27.58
N ASN A 85 -10.41 -10.28 26.33
CA ASN A 85 -11.27 -10.47 25.17
C ASN A 85 -10.86 -11.74 24.41
N VAL A 86 -11.20 -12.87 24.99
CA VAL A 86 -10.94 -14.20 24.39
C VAL A 86 -12.07 -14.51 23.42
N TYR A 87 -11.77 -14.64 22.15
CA TYR A 87 -12.71 -15.15 21.16
C TYR A 87 -13.08 -16.61 21.48
N LYS A 88 -14.21 -17.09 20.94
CA LYS A 88 -14.76 -18.43 21.13
C LYS A 88 -13.78 -19.62 20.98
N ASN A 89 -12.53 -19.36 20.57
CA ASN A 89 -11.50 -20.37 20.30
C ASN A 89 -10.24 -20.20 21.17
N ASP A 90 -10.33 -19.57 22.33
CA ASP A 90 -9.20 -19.34 23.26
C ASP A 90 -7.99 -18.60 22.63
N VAL A 91 -8.22 -17.76 21.61
CA VAL A 91 -7.16 -16.97 20.97
C VAL A 91 -7.18 -15.55 21.51
N SER A 92 -6.07 -15.12 22.15
CA SER A 92 -5.89 -13.75 22.60
C SER A 92 -5.92 -12.78 21.41
N GLN A 93 -6.56 -11.64 21.60
CA GLN A 93 -6.57 -10.59 20.59
C GLN A 93 -5.35 -9.68 20.76
N HIS A 94 -4.69 -9.40 19.63
CA HIS A 94 -3.57 -8.44 19.58
C HIS A 94 -3.96 -7.23 18.76
N TYR A 95 -3.55 -6.03 19.20
CA TYR A 95 -3.69 -4.80 18.44
C TYR A 95 -2.44 -3.95 18.51
N LEU A 96 -2.31 -3.07 17.51
CA LEU A 96 -1.23 -2.10 17.44
C LEU A 96 -1.72 -0.79 18.08
N GLU A 97 -1.07 -0.38 19.17
CA GLU A 97 -1.31 0.92 19.80
C GLU A 97 -0.24 1.91 19.34
N PRO A 98 -0.62 2.99 18.64
CA PRO A 98 0.36 3.99 18.22
C PRO A 98 0.85 4.80 19.42
N GLY A 99 2.17 4.83 19.60
CA GLY A 99 2.84 5.71 20.57
C GLY A 99 3.02 7.15 20.09
N ASN A 100 2.46 7.52 18.94
CA ASN A 100 2.61 8.80 18.28
C ASN A 100 1.29 9.58 18.30
N THR A 101 1.30 10.83 18.79
CA THR A 101 0.09 11.65 18.93
C THR A 101 -0.52 12.04 17.59
N ILE A 102 0.29 12.21 16.52
CA ILE A 102 -0.17 12.56 15.17
C ILE A 102 -0.92 11.39 14.56
N VAL A 103 -0.38 10.17 14.71
CA VAL A 103 -1.05 8.94 14.24
C VAL A 103 -2.35 8.73 15.01
N ASN A 104 -2.36 8.95 16.32
CA ASN A 104 -3.57 8.86 17.13
C ASN A 104 -4.65 9.88 16.70
N ASP A 105 -4.27 11.14 16.41
CA ASP A 105 -5.21 12.15 15.90
C ASP A 105 -5.81 11.71 14.55
N PHE A 106 -4.96 11.25 13.63
CA PHE A 106 -5.42 10.71 12.34
C PHE A 106 -6.40 9.54 12.52
N LEU A 107 -6.03 8.53 13.32
CA LEU A 107 -6.86 7.35 13.55
C LEU A 107 -8.21 7.70 14.19
N ASN A 108 -8.23 8.66 15.14
CA ASN A 108 -9.47 9.11 15.76
C ASN A 108 -10.42 9.80 14.76
N ARG A 109 -9.86 10.56 13.81
CA ARG A 109 -10.64 11.22 12.74
C ARG A 109 -11.12 10.20 11.71
N TRP A 110 -10.23 9.33 11.28
CA TRP A 110 -10.53 8.28 10.31
C TRP A 110 -11.59 7.31 10.84
N ARG A 111 -11.52 6.91 12.10
CA ARG A 111 -12.55 6.07 12.74
C ARG A 111 -13.96 6.64 12.58
N LYS A 112 -14.11 7.96 12.79
CA LYS A 112 -15.43 8.62 12.63
C LYS A 112 -15.94 8.58 11.20
N VAL A 113 -15.04 8.75 10.22
CA VAL A 113 -15.39 8.65 8.78
C VAL A 113 -15.76 7.22 8.44
N LYS A 114 -15.00 6.24 8.97
CA LYS A 114 -15.28 4.83 8.76
C LYS A 114 -16.61 4.37 9.37
N GLU A 115 -16.97 4.87 10.54
CA GLU A 115 -18.28 4.58 11.18
C GLU A 115 -19.45 5.00 10.26
N ILE A 116 -19.41 6.20 9.66
CA ILE A 116 -20.45 6.66 8.73
C ILE A 116 -20.43 5.94 7.36
N TYR A 117 -19.30 5.40 6.96
CA TYR A 117 -19.20 4.53 5.79
C TYR A 117 -19.76 3.13 6.07
N ASP A 118 -19.41 2.55 7.22
CA ASP A 118 -19.85 1.20 7.62
C ASP A 118 -21.38 1.14 7.85
N ASP A 119 -22.00 2.21 8.32
CA ASP A 119 -23.45 2.33 8.45
C ASP A 119 -24.18 2.71 7.14
N LYS A 120 -23.40 2.84 6.04
CA LYS A 120 -23.88 3.17 4.68
C LYS A 120 -24.51 4.57 4.53
N THR A 121 -24.17 5.50 5.40
CA THR A 121 -24.60 6.91 5.29
C THR A 121 -23.90 7.61 4.12
N ILE A 122 -22.67 7.20 3.80
CA ILE A 122 -21.91 7.67 2.64
C ILE A 122 -21.52 6.49 1.73
N ASP A 123 -21.37 6.76 0.43
CA ASP A 123 -20.86 5.81 -0.54
C ASP A 123 -19.32 5.75 -0.56
N GLU A 124 -18.75 4.81 -1.32
CA GLU A 124 -17.31 4.59 -1.43
C GLU A 124 -16.57 5.81 -2.00
N GLU A 125 -17.13 6.47 -3.04
CA GLU A 125 -16.53 7.65 -3.67
C GLU A 125 -16.43 8.81 -2.66
N THR A 126 -17.48 9.03 -1.89
CA THR A 126 -17.51 10.05 -0.83
C THR A 126 -16.52 9.69 0.29
N TYR A 127 -16.46 8.42 0.71
CA TYR A 127 -15.53 7.94 1.70
C TYR A 127 -14.08 8.20 1.27
N ASP A 128 -13.69 7.80 0.07
CA ASP A 128 -12.34 7.99 -0.47
C ASP A 128 -11.98 9.48 -0.57
N THR A 129 -12.91 10.31 -1.02
CA THR A 129 -12.70 11.76 -1.09
C THR A 129 -12.41 12.37 0.29
N VAL A 130 -13.19 11.98 1.31
CA VAL A 130 -13.02 12.48 2.68
C VAL A 130 -11.71 11.96 3.29
N VAL A 131 -11.38 10.67 3.09
CA VAL A 131 -10.14 10.07 3.60
C VAL A 131 -8.92 10.72 2.95
N ASN A 132 -8.92 10.93 1.63
CA ASN A 132 -7.83 11.61 0.94
C ASN A 132 -7.65 13.05 1.43
N SER A 133 -8.75 13.79 1.63
CA SER A 133 -8.71 15.13 2.22
C SER A 133 -8.17 15.13 3.67
N LEU A 134 -8.46 14.07 4.43
CA LEU A 134 -7.92 13.91 5.78
C LEU A 134 -6.42 13.65 5.74
N ILE A 135 -5.93 12.78 4.87
CA ILE A 135 -4.52 12.45 4.70
C ILE A 135 -3.72 13.70 4.29
N GLU A 136 -4.25 14.51 3.37
CA GLU A 136 -3.60 15.70 2.85
C GLU A 136 -3.29 16.76 3.94
N ARG A 137 -4.00 16.74 5.06
CA ARG A 137 -3.71 17.63 6.21
C ARG A 137 -2.37 17.34 6.89
N TYR A 138 -1.83 16.15 6.70
CA TYR A 138 -0.60 15.69 7.36
C TYR A 138 0.61 15.68 6.42
N LYS A 139 0.47 16.12 5.17
CA LYS A 139 1.52 16.04 4.13
C LYS A 139 2.79 16.81 4.47
N ASP A 140 2.65 17.94 5.17
CA ASP A 140 3.77 18.81 5.52
C ASP A 140 4.34 18.50 6.92
N ILE A 141 3.85 17.44 7.56
CA ILE A 141 4.32 16.99 8.87
C ILE A 141 5.38 15.92 8.68
N GLU A 142 6.64 16.25 8.97
CA GLU A 142 7.76 15.32 8.87
C GLU A 142 7.68 14.22 9.93
N ILE A 143 8.08 12.99 9.54
CA ILE A 143 8.25 11.89 10.50
C ILE A 143 9.54 12.12 11.26
N ILE A 144 9.43 12.32 12.57
CA ILE A 144 10.58 12.36 13.46
C ILE A 144 10.94 10.92 13.82
N TYR A 145 12.05 10.45 13.28
CA TYR A 145 12.62 9.16 13.67
C TYR A 145 13.32 9.33 15.01
N ASP A 146 12.95 8.49 15.98
CA ASP A 146 13.59 8.46 17.30
C ASP A 146 14.91 7.70 17.15
N ASP A 147 16.03 8.41 16.87
CA ASP A 147 17.36 7.82 16.62
C ASP A 147 17.98 7.16 17.87
N ASP A 148 17.35 7.25 19.02
CA ASP A 148 17.93 6.83 20.31
C ASP A 148 17.61 5.38 20.73
N LYS A 149 17.10 4.50 19.82
CA LYS A 149 16.87 3.09 20.16
C LYS A 149 17.14 2.14 18.96
N LEU A 150 18.42 1.94 18.68
CA LEU A 150 18.92 0.69 18.10
C LEU A 150 19.73 -0.07 19.15
#